data_d48ea79820cfc0667c4b2e06192981ed
#
_entry.id   d48ea79820cfc0667c4b2e06192981ed
#
_cell.length_a   1.000
_cell.length_b   1.000
_cell.length_c   1.000
_cell.angle_alpha   90.00
_cell.angle_beta   90.00
_cell.angle_gamma   90.00
#
_symmetry.space_group_name_H-M   'P 1'
#
loop_
_entity.id
_entity.type
_entity.pdbx_description
1 polymer ?
#
loop_
_entity_poly.entity_id
_entity_poly.type
_entity_poly.pdbx_seq_one_letter_code
_entity_poly.pdbx_strand_id
1 'polypeptide(L)'
;IKVVKTLGEGSTGHSLKLCGDYNCEYPISVKFSKISKKFPFNQTHPVRVEMKTQKIVNNLIKSDITPHFNRTYGDSIICKVDDLLKIKHFVKYFKEYKEGIVSKNLFQEVDKVVVSFMELGDSDLFEYLLKNSSTISVQEMKGIIFQIFYTLMCIQYHEPGFKHLDLKTDNILVFQTDKKKTKGKFNKYIVGDKAFYLPADMIQI
;
A
#
# COMPACT_ATOMS: atom_id res chain seq x y z
N ILE A 1 12.00 -13.36 -10.41
CA ILE A 1 11.63 -12.14 -9.64
C ILE A 1 12.83 -11.19 -9.69
N LYS A 2 12.60 -9.94 -10.06
CA LYS A 2 13.61 -8.89 -10.12
C LYS A 2 13.23 -7.76 -9.16
N VAL A 3 14.15 -7.34 -8.29
CA VAL A 3 13.99 -6.08 -7.54
C VAL A 3 14.30 -4.93 -8.49
N VAL A 4 13.36 -3.99 -8.63
CA VAL A 4 13.50 -2.86 -9.57
C VAL A 4 13.98 -1.61 -8.86
N LYS A 5 13.31 -1.23 -7.77
CA LYS A 5 13.69 -0.06 -6.97
C LYS A 5 13.12 -0.12 -5.55
N THR A 6 13.71 0.66 -4.66
CA THR A 6 13.11 1.01 -3.37
C THR A 6 11.96 1.99 -3.61
N LEU A 7 10.81 1.74 -2.98
CA LEU A 7 9.64 2.62 -3.05
C LEU A 7 9.60 3.58 -1.85
N GLY A 8 10.05 3.11 -0.68
CA GLY A 8 10.10 3.92 0.53
C GLY A 8 10.74 3.17 1.69
N GLU A 9 11.23 3.93 2.63
CA GLU A 9 11.76 3.48 3.90
C GLU A 9 11.02 4.20 5.03
N GLY A 10 10.49 3.44 5.97
CA GLY A 10 9.82 3.96 7.15
C GLY A 10 10.38 3.36 8.44
N SER A 11 9.95 3.88 9.58
CA SER A 11 10.37 3.41 10.90
C SER A 11 10.08 1.93 11.13
N THR A 12 9.04 1.39 10.48
CA THR A 12 8.57 0.01 10.64
C THR A 12 9.08 -0.95 9.57
N GLY A 13 9.60 -0.45 8.44
CA GLY A 13 10.01 -1.35 7.36
C GLY A 13 10.37 -0.67 6.05
N HIS A 14 10.58 -1.48 5.03
CA HIS A 14 10.90 -1.06 3.66
C HIS A 14 9.89 -1.59 2.66
N SER A 15 9.67 -0.80 1.62
CA SER A 15 8.86 -1.20 0.46
C SER A 15 9.70 -1.22 -0.80
N LEU A 16 9.58 -2.30 -1.57
CA LEU A 16 10.29 -2.53 -2.82
C LEU A 16 9.31 -2.75 -3.97
N LYS A 17 9.67 -2.26 -5.15
CA LYS A 17 9.04 -2.67 -6.40
C LYS A 17 9.66 -3.96 -6.91
N LEU A 18 8.86 -4.99 -7.09
CA LEU A 18 9.25 -6.27 -7.69
C LEU A 18 8.56 -6.47 -9.04
N CYS A 19 9.27 -7.15 -9.95
CA CYS A 19 8.71 -7.64 -11.20
C CYS A 19 8.88 -9.15 -11.26
N GLY A 20 7.81 -9.86 -11.64
CA GLY A 20 7.81 -11.32 -11.79
C GLY A 20 8.45 -11.80 -13.09
N ASP A 21 8.50 -10.95 -14.10
CA ASP A 21 8.96 -11.23 -15.46
C ASP A 21 9.99 -10.19 -15.94
N TYR A 22 10.57 -10.45 -17.12
CA TYR A 22 11.56 -9.56 -17.74
C TYR A 22 10.97 -8.21 -18.18
N ASN A 23 9.72 -8.19 -18.63
CA ASN A 23 9.04 -7.02 -19.17
C ASN A 23 8.40 -6.15 -18.09
N CYS A 24 8.29 -6.71 -16.86
CA CYS A 24 7.64 -6.02 -15.74
C CYS A 24 6.18 -5.61 -16.02
N GLU A 25 5.43 -6.46 -16.70
CA GLU A 25 4.04 -6.19 -17.06
C GLU A 25 3.12 -6.10 -15.83
N TYR A 26 3.45 -6.86 -14.79
CA TYR A 26 2.67 -6.91 -13.54
C TYR A 26 3.56 -6.62 -12.33
N PRO A 27 3.98 -5.36 -12.15
CA PRO A 27 4.78 -4.99 -11.01
C PRO A 27 3.93 -5.04 -9.72
N ILE A 28 4.56 -5.46 -8.64
CA ILE A 28 3.96 -5.48 -7.31
C ILE A 28 4.82 -4.70 -6.32
N SER A 29 4.20 -4.24 -5.24
CA SER A 29 4.89 -3.72 -4.08
C SER A 29 5.10 -4.83 -3.05
N VAL A 30 6.28 -4.91 -2.48
CA VAL A 30 6.57 -5.83 -1.37
C VAL A 30 7.07 -5.04 -0.18
N LYS A 31 6.36 -5.14 0.93
CA LYS A 31 6.72 -4.51 2.20
C LYS A 31 7.35 -5.53 3.13
N PHE A 32 8.50 -5.17 3.68
CA PHE A 32 9.20 -5.89 4.73
C PHE A 32 9.03 -5.13 6.05
N SER A 33 8.21 -5.63 6.97
CA SER A 33 7.98 -5.02 8.27
C SER A 33 8.78 -5.73 9.35
N LYS A 34 9.53 -4.96 10.15
CA LYS A 34 10.43 -5.49 11.19
C LYS A 34 9.66 -6.08 12.36
N ILE A 35 10.07 -7.26 12.81
CA ILE A 35 9.66 -7.78 14.12
C ILE A 35 10.80 -7.48 15.11
N SER A 36 10.63 -6.40 15.89
CA SER A 36 11.63 -6.01 16.89
C SER A 36 11.74 -7.05 17.99
N LYS A 37 12.99 -7.39 18.39
CA LYS A 37 13.26 -8.23 19.57
C LYS A 37 12.92 -7.53 20.88
N LYS A 38 12.81 -6.21 20.89
CA LYS A 38 12.53 -5.40 22.09
C LYS A 38 11.10 -5.57 22.62
N PHE A 39 10.18 -6.02 21.76
CA PHE A 39 8.77 -6.17 22.09
C PHE A 39 8.29 -7.59 21.83
N PRO A 40 7.46 -8.18 22.70
CA PRO A 40 6.86 -9.48 22.45
C PRO A 40 6.01 -9.40 21.17
N PHE A 41 6.17 -10.37 20.29
CA PHE A 41 5.37 -10.47 19.05
C PHE A 41 3.98 -11.06 19.36
N ASN A 42 3.25 -10.37 20.22
CA ASN A 42 1.88 -10.69 20.64
C ASN A 42 0.85 -9.95 19.77
N GLN A 43 -0.42 -10.05 20.14
CA GLN A 43 -1.53 -9.45 19.36
C GLN A 43 -1.51 -7.92 19.29
N THR A 44 -0.84 -7.23 20.22
CA THR A 44 -0.74 -5.77 20.26
C THR A 44 0.51 -5.24 19.53
N HIS A 45 1.38 -6.12 19.05
CA HIS A 45 2.55 -5.71 18.28
C HIS A 45 2.12 -4.96 17.00
N PRO A 46 2.68 -3.77 16.69
CA PRO A 46 2.24 -2.94 15.55
C PRO A 46 2.13 -3.71 14.24
N VAL A 47 3.11 -4.56 13.93
CA VAL A 47 3.10 -5.38 12.71
C VAL A 47 1.96 -6.42 12.72
N ARG A 48 1.58 -6.95 13.88
CA ARG A 48 0.43 -7.85 14.00
C ARG A 48 -0.88 -7.11 13.80
N VAL A 49 -0.97 -5.89 14.33
CA VAL A 49 -2.14 -5.02 14.10
C VAL A 49 -2.24 -4.71 12.61
N GLU A 50 -1.14 -4.36 11.94
CA GLU A 50 -1.09 -4.13 10.49
C GLU A 50 -1.57 -5.36 9.71
N MET A 51 -1.07 -6.56 10.02
CA MET A 51 -1.52 -7.82 9.36
C MET A 51 -3.04 -8.05 9.52
N LYS A 52 -3.59 -7.78 10.71
CA LYS A 52 -5.03 -7.86 10.95
C LYS A 52 -5.80 -6.86 10.10
N THR A 53 -5.36 -5.60 10.09
CA THR A 53 -5.97 -4.53 9.30
C THR A 53 -5.97 -4.88 7.81
N GLN A 54 -4.88 -5.42 7.28
CA GLN A 54 -4.79 -5.87 5.88
C GLN A 54 -5.84 -6.95 5.55
N LYS A 55 -6.10 -7.89 6.46
CA LYS A 55 -7.17 -8.91 6.27
C LYS A 55 -8.56 -8.28 6.22
N ILE A 56 -8.85 -7.35 7.13
CA ILE A 56 -10.12 -6.63 7.15
C ILE A 56 -10.31 -5.86 5.84
N VAL A 57 -9.32 -5.08 5.46
CA VAL A 57 -9.30 -4.29 4.22
C VAL A 57 -9.51 -5.18 2.98
N ASN A 58 -8.79 -6.30 2.87
CA ASN A 58 -8.97 -7.24 1.77
C ASN A 58 -10.38 -7.84 1.71
N ASN A 59 -11.02 -8.07 2.85
CA ASN A 59 -12.40 -8.54 2.90
C ASN A 59 -13.37 -7.47 2.38
N LEU A 60 -13.17 -6.20 2.74
CA LEU A 60 -13.98 -5.09 2.24
C LEU A 60 -13.87 -4.95 0.70
N ILE A 61 -12.65 -5.10 0.15
CA ILE A 61 -12.42 -5.10 -1.30
C ILE A 61 -13.11 -6.29 -1.97
N LYS A 62 -12.93 -7.51 -1.43
CA LYS A 62 -13.52 -8.74 -1.99
C LYS A 62 -15.05 -8.76 -1.94
N SER A 63 -15.65 -8.04 -1.00
CA SER A 63 -17.10 -7.91 -0.86
C SER A 63 -17.67 -6.72 -1.63
N ASP A 64 -16.87 -6.10 -2.51
CA ASP A 64 -17.24 -4.93 -3.32
C ASP A 64 -17.78 -3.74 -2.50
N ILE A 65 -17.37 -3.63 -1.22
CA ILE A 65 -17.79 -2.54 -0.34
C ILE A 65 -17.07 -1.25 -0.71
N THR A 66 -15.76 -1.32 -0.93
CA THR A 66 -14.95 -0.22 -1.44
C THR A 66 -13.70 -0.74 -2.15
N PRO A 67 -13.36 -0.20 -3.33
CA PRO A 67 -12.10 -0.52 -4.01
C PRO A 67 -10.91 0.30 -3.51
N HIS A 68 -11.15 1.32 -2.68
CA HIS A 68 -10.17 2.37 -2.35
C HIS A 68 -9.26 2.00 -1.18
N PHE A 69 -8.79 0.78 -1.16
CA PHE A 69 -7.72 0.32 -0.27
C PHE A 69 -6.63 -0.36 -1.08
N ASN A 70 -5.41 -0.27 -0.60
CA ASN A 70 -4.31 -1.00 -1.18
C ASN A 70 -4.48 -2.51 -0.94
N ARG A 71 -4.71 -3.25 -2.02
CA ARG A 71 -4.93 -4.69 -1.98
C ARG A 71 -3.64 -5.42 -1.58
N THR A 72 -3.77 -6.35 -0.63
CA THR A 72 -2.70 -7.30 -0.31
C THR A 72 -2.97 -8.62 -1.03
N TYR A 73 -1.98 -9.15 -1.74
CA TYR A 73 -2.05 -10.44 -2.45
C TYR A 73 -1.73 -11.59 -1.49
N GLY A 74 -2.77 -12.28 -1.06
CA GLY A 74 -2.65 -13.35 -0.07
C GLY A 74 -2.41 -12.85 1.37
N ASP A 75 -1.99 -13.77 2.22
CA ASP A 75 -1.64 -13.47 3.61
C ASP A 75 -0.18 -13.02 3.71
N SER A 76 0.10 -12.12 4.67
CA SER A 76 1.47 -11.74 5.01
C SER A 76 2.23 -12.91 5.62
N ILE A 77 3.49 -13.08 5.24
CA ILE A 77 4.34 -14.22 5.61
C ILE A 77 5.39 -13.76 6.61
N ILE A 78 5.60 -14.55 7.68
CA ILE A 78 6.70 -14.32 8.62
C ILE A 78 7.92 -15.12 8.13
N CYS A 79 9.01 -14.42 7.80
CA CYS A 79 10.24 -15.01 7.31
C CYS A 79 11.41 -14.70 8.25
N LYS A 80 12.37 -15.64 8.35
CA LYS A 80 13.69 -15.34 8.93
C LYS A 80 14.49 -14.51 7.94
N VAL A 81 15.23 -13.52 8.43
CA VAL A 81 16.09 -12.68 7.59
C VAL A 81 17.12 -13.54 6.83
N ASP A 82 17.72 -14.55 7.50
CA ASP A 82 18.68 -15.47 6.87
C ASP A 82 18.09 -16.26 5.69
N ASP A 83 16.78 -16.57 5.72
CA ASP A 83 16.15 -17.28 4.60
C ASP A 83 15.93 -16.33 3.40
N LEU A 84 15.61 -15.07 3.66
CA LEU A 84 15.53 -14.06 2.60
C LEU A 84 16.90 -13.80 1.95
N LEU A 85 17.97 -13.84 2.74
CA LEU A 85 19.34 -13.68 2.26
C LEU A 85 19.84 -14.85 1.37
N LYS A 86 19.15 -15.98 1.34
CA LYS A 86 19.41 -17.08 0.39
C LYS A 86 18.82 -16.83 -1.01
N ILE A 87 17.88 -15.91 -1.12
CA ILE A 87 17.23 -15.59 -2.39
C ILE A 87 18.14 -14.63 -3.19
N LYS A 88 18.74 -15.14 -4.27
CA LYS A 88 19.76 -14.44 -5.09
C LYS A 88 19.43 -12.98 -5.41
N HIS A 89 18.18 -12.66 -5.73
CA HIS A 89 17.75 -11.32 -6.11
C HIS A 89 17.62 -10.37 -4.91
N PHE A 90 17.40 -10.89 -3.70
CA PHE A 90 17.41 -10.10 -2.49
C PHE A 90 18.81 -9.93 -1.91
N VAL A 91 19.72 -10.89 -2.17
CA VAL A 91 21.11 -10.84 -1.66
C VAL A 91 21.82 -9.55 -2.10
N LYS A 92 21.68 -9.17 -3.37
CA LYS A 92 22.30 -7.94 -3.88
C LYS A 92 21.74 -6.72 -3.13
N TYR A 93 20.43 -6.62 -3.04
CA TYR A 93 19.74 -5.53 -2.36
C TYR A 93 20.13 -5.45 -0.87
N PHE A 94 20.11 -6.58 -0.16
CA PHE A 94 20.47 -6.62 1.27
C PHE A 94 21.98 -6.52 1.54
N LYS A 95 22.85 -6.84 0.58
CA LYS A 95 24.30 -6.61 0.68
C LYS A 95 24.63 -5.12 0.55
N GLU A 96 24.08 -4.46 -0.48
CA GLU A 96 24.19 -3.00 -0.64
C GLU A 96 23.67 -2.28 0.60
N TYR A 97 22.69 -2.87 1.26
CA TYR A 97 22.14 -2.44 2.52
C TYR A 97 23.10 -2.62 3.71
N LYS A 98 23.76 -3.78 3.85
CA LYS A 98 24.78 -4.06 4.89
C LYS A 98 26.05 -3.21 4.71
N GLU A 99 26.41 -2.84 3.51
CA GLU A 99 27.58 -2.04 3.19
C GLU A 99 27.40 -0.53 3.39
N GLY A 100 26.23 -0.08 3.88
CA GLY A 100 26.01 1.29 4.28
C GLY A 100 25.58 2.25 3.17
N ILE A 101 25.28 1.72 1.98
CA ILE A 101 24.76 2.48 0.84
C ILE A 101 23.28 2.82 1.03
N VAL A 102 22.58 2.01 1.82
CA VAL A 102 21.20 2.24 2.25
C VAL A 102 21.14 2.14 3.78
N SER A 103 20.41 2.97 4.47
CA SER A 103 20.53 3.19 5.93
C SER A 103 20.75 1.93 6.78
N LYS A 104 21.78 1.96 7.59
CA LYS A 104 22.37 0.83 8.35
C LYS A 104 21.42 0.11 9.34
N ASN A 105 20.20 0.58 9.57
CA ASN A 105 19.46 0.25 10.79
C ASN A 105 18.35 -0.80 10.62
N LEU A 106 18.05 -1.29 9.40
CA LEU A 106 16.84 -2.09 9.24
C LEU A 106 16.97 -3.53 9.74
N PHE A 107 18.07 -4.19 9.51
CA PHE A 107 18.21 -5.62 9.82
C PHE A 107 19.25 -5.97 10.89
N GLN A 108 19.97 -5.00 11.44
CA GLN A 108 21.05 -5.28 12.42
C GLN A 108 20.58 -5.90 13.74
N GLU A 109 19.29 -5.71 14.10
CA GLU A 109 18.71 -6.24 15.35
C GLU A 109 17.46 -7.10 15.12
N VAL A 110 17.23 -7.57 13.88
CA VAL A 110 15.99 -8.23 13.50
C VAL A 110 16.29 -9.62 12.96
N ASP A 111 15.72 -10.65 13.61
CA ASP A 111 15.82 -12.04 13.11
C ASP A 111 14.70 -12.39 12.13
N LYS A 112 13.57 -11.72 12.27
CA LYS A 112 12.35 -12.02 11.51
C LYS A 112 11.71 -10.75 10.97
N VAL A 113 11.14 -10.87 9.80
CA VAL A 113 10.34 -9.84 9.15
C VAL A 113 9.00 -10.41 8.73
N VAL A 114 8.00 -9.54 8.63
CA VAL A 114 6.76 -9.84 7.94
C VAL A 114 6.90 -9.35 6.50
N VAL A 115 6.58 -10.20 5.55
CA VAL A 115 6.59 -9.90 4.11
C VAL A 115 5.16 -9.84 3.64
N SER A 116 4.76 -8.69 3.08
CA SER A 116 3.43 -8.46 2.51
C SER A 116 3.57 -8.10 1.04
N PHE A 117 2.84 -8.80 0.17
CA PHE A 117 2.76 -8.52 -1.26
C PHE A 117 1.53 -7.68 -1.52
N MET A 118 1.71 -6.51 -2.13
CA MET A 118 0.65 -5.53 -2.28
C MET A 118 0.57 -5.00 -3.70
N GLU A 119 -0.58 -4.46 -4.03
CA GLU A 119 -0.78 -3.67 -5.24
C GLU A 119 0.20 -2.50 -5.29
N LEU A 120 0.69 -2.18 -6.47
CA LEU A 120 1.62 -1.07 -6.67
C LEU A 120 0.87 0.13 -7.19
N GLY A 121 0.77 1.19 -6.39
CA GLY A 121 0.30 2.49 -6.84
C GLY A 121 1.27 3.16 -7.82
N ASP A 122 0.77 4.03 -8.66
CA ASP A 122 1.59 4.81 -9.62
C ASP A 122 2.44 5.86 -8.89
N SER A 123 1.89 6.46 -7.84
CA SER A 123 2.56 7.41 -6.93
C SER A 123 1.82 7.42 -5.57
N ASP A 124 2.34 8.15 -4.60
CA ASP A 124 1.53 8.64 -3.49
C ASP A 124 0.79 9.94 -3.86
N LEU A 125 -0.17 10.33 -3.02
CA LEU A 125 -0.99 11.52 -3.26
C LEU A 125 -0.18 12.80 -3.14
N PHE A 126 0.85 12.85 -2.28
CA PHE A 126 1.71 14.03 -2.15
C PHE A 126 2.47 14.30 -3.47
N GLU A 127 3.13 13.27 -4.00
CA GLU A 127 3.85 13.37 -5.28
C GLU A 127 2.90 13.72 -6.42
N TYR A 128 1.70 13.10 -6.45
CA TYR A 128 0.68 13.39 -7.45
C TYR A 128 0.23 14.85 -7.41
N LEU A 129 -0.10 15.39 -6.23
CA LEU A 129 -0.53 16.77 -6.07
C LEU A 129 0.58 17.76 -6.43
N LEU A 130 1.81 17.49 -6.03
CA LEU A 130 2.96 18.33 -6.36
C LEU A 130 3.16 18.41 -7.88
N LYS A 131 3.13 17.27 -8.57
CA LYS A 131 3.33 17.18 -10.03
C LYS A 131 2.19 17.85 -10.82
N ASN A 132 0.97 17.80 -10.31
CA ASN A 132 -0.23 18.31 -11.01
C ASN A 132 -0.76 19.62 -10.40
N SER A 133 0.01 20.30 -9.57
CA SER A 133 -0.43 21.49 -8.82
C SER A 133 -1.04 22.61 -9.68
N SER A 134 -0.58 22.76 -10.92
CA SER A 134 -1.08 23.77 -11.88
C SER A 134 -2.22 23.27 -12.77
N THR A 135 -2.50 21.99 -12.80
CA THR A 135 -3.44 21.35 -13.77
C THR A 135 -4.61 20.65 -13.11
N ILE A 136 -4.51 20.31 -11.83
CA ILE A 136 -5.57 19.63 -11.10
C ILE A 136 -6.83 20.51 -11.03
N SER A 137 -7.95 19.97 -11.47
CA SER A 137 -9.22 20.69 -11.42
C SER A 137 -9.86 20.61 -10.04
N VAL A 138 -10.73 21.58 -9.73
CA VAL A 138 -11.55 21.57 -8.50
C VAL A 138 -12.41 20.30 -8.44
N GLN A 139 -12.91 19.83 -9.57
CA GLN A 139 -13.72 18.61 -9.64
C GLN A 139 -12.90 17.37 -9.29
N GLU A 140 -11.69 17.27 -9.78
CA GLU A 140 -10.78 16.18 -9.45
C GLU A 140 -10.40 16.18 -7.97
N MET A 141 -10.10 17.35 -7.40
CA MET A 141 -9.83 17.49 -5.96
C MET A 141 -11.03 17.07 -5.11
N LYS A 142 -12.25 17.46 -5.49
CA LYS A 142 -13.48 16.99 -4.83
C LYS A 142 -13.64 15.47 -4.90
N GLY A 143 -13.30 14.87 -6.05
CA GLY A 143 -13.32 13.41 -6.24
C GLY A 143 -12.33 12.68 -5.35
N ILE A 144 -11.10 13.20 -5.23
CA ILE A 144 -10.07 12.67 -4.32
C ILE A 144 -10.58 12.70 -2.87
N ILE A 145 -11.04 13.85 -2.41
CA ILE A 145 -11.54 14.03 -1.05
C ILE A 145 -12.73 13.10 -0.78
N PHE A 146 -13.65 12.99 -1.73
CA PHE A 146 -14.82 12.10 -1.61
C PHE A 146 -14.36 10.64 -1.45
N GLN A 147 -13.44 10.15 -2.28
CA GLN A 147 -12.94 8.77 -2.21
C GLN A 147 -12.31 8.47 -0.84
N ILE A 148 -11.51 9.40 -0.29
CA ILE A 148 -10.88 9.26 1.03
C ILE A 148 -11.97 9.14 2.11
N PHE A 149 -12.92 10.07 2.16
CA PHE A 149 -13.98 10.05 3.18
C PHE A 149 -14.91 8.84 3.04
N TYR A 150 -15.25 8.46 1.81
CA TYR A 150 -16.05 7.26 1.54
C TYR A 150 -15.36 6.01 2.10
N THR A 151 -14.06 5.88 1.86
CA THR A 151 -13.26 4.76 2.33
C THR A 151 -13.22 4.69 3.86
N LEU A 152 -12.98 5.82 4.52
CA LEU A 152 -12.99 5.90 5.99
C LEU A 152 -14.37 5.58 6.55
N MET A 153 -15.44 6.05 5.93
CA MET A 153 -16.81 5.73 6.32
C MET A 153 -17.07 4.22 6.20
N CYS A 154 -16.70 3.61 5.08
CA CYS A 154 -16.88 2.18 4.86
C CYS A 154 -16.16 1.34 5.92
N ILE A 155 -14.88 1.63 6.20
CA ILE A 155 -14.15 0.85 7.20
C ILE A 155 -14.70 1.07 8.62
N GLN A 156 -15.08 2.29 8.98
CA GLN A 156 -15.65 2.57 10.30
C GLN A 156 -17.04 1.95 10.49
N TYR A 157 -17.82 1.82 9.41
CA TYR A 157 -19.12 1.14 9.47
C TYR A 157 -18.95 -0.36 9.77
N HIS A 158 -17.95 -1.01 9.18
CA HIS A 158 -17.68 -2.44 9.38
C HIS A 158 -16.81 -2.74 10.59
N GLU A 159 -15.94 -1.79 10.97
CA GLU A 159 -15.00 -1.87 12.10
C GLU A 159 -15.08 -0.57 12.92
N PRO A 160 -16.08 -0.42 13.79
CA PRO A 160 -16.35 0.84 14.50
C PRO A 160 -15.19 1.36 15.35
N GLY A 161 -14.27 0.48 15.75
CA GLY A 161 -13.04 0.84 16.49
C GLY A 161 -11.86 1.28 15.64
N PHE A 162 -11.99 1.25 14.30
CA PHE A 162 -10.88 1.57 13.42
C PHE A 162 -10.48 3.04 13.54
N LYS A 163 -9.17 3.28 13.66
CA LYS A 163 -8.54 4.61 13.59
C LYS A 163 -7.28 4.49 12.73
N HIS A 164 -7.20 5.29 11.67
CA HIS A 164 -6.04 5.23 10.75
C HIS A 164 -4.73 5.65 11.42
N LEU A 165 -4.76 6.64 12.33
CA LEU A 165 -3.68 7.18 13.15
C LEU A 165 -2.49 7.81 12.41
N ASP A 166 -2.32 7.57 11.11
CA ASP A 166 -1.24 8.15 10.27
C ASP A 166 -1.77 8.47 8.86
N LEU A 167 -2.97 9.07 8.79
CA LEU A 167 -3.55 9.51 7.51
C LEU A 167 -2.88 10.80 7.07
N LYS A 168 -2.10 10.70 6.01
CA LYS A 168 -1.42 11.82 5.34
C LYS A 168 -1.26 11.51 3.85
N THR A 169 -0.96 12.49 3.05
CA THR A 169 -0.86 12.37 1.59
C THR A 169 0.17 11.34 1.14
N ASP A 170 1.28 11.18 1.86
CA ASP A 170 2.33 10.19 1.56
C ASP A 170 1.88 8.73 1.80
N ASN A 171 0.80 8.55 2.57
CA ASN A 171 0.23 7.22 2.89
C ASN A 171 -1.03 6.89 2.07
N ILE A 172 -1.37 7.73 1.10
CA ILE A 172 -2.48 7.52 0.17
C ILE A 172 -1.89 7.25 -1.20
N LEU A 173 -2.14 6.05 -1.73
CA LEU A 173 -1.67 5.68 -3.07
C LEU A 173 -2.65 6.17 -4.14
N VAL A 174 -2.10 6.54 -5.28
CA VAL A 174 -2.83 6.99 -6.46
C VAL A 174 -2.66 5.96 -7.57
N PHE A 175 -3.78 5.59 -8.19
CA PHE A 175 -3.83 4.70 -9.34
C PHE A 175 -4.40 5.47 -10.53
N GLN A 176 -3.62 5.55 -11.60
CA GLN A 176 -4.06 6.17 -12.83
C GLN A 176 -4.97 5.23 -13.60
N THR A 177 -6.11 5.73 -14.02
CA THR A 177 -7.07 4.96 -14.81
C THR A 177 -6.72 5.02 -16.29
N ASP A 178 -6.99 3.94 -17.02
CA ASP A 178 -6.91 3.95 -18.49
C ASP A 178 -8.09 4.76 -19.04
N LYS A 179 -7.83 6.06 -19.30
CA LYS A 179 -8.85 7.00 -19.80
C LYS A 179 -9.56 6.52 -21.05
N LYS A 180 -8.91 5.70 -21.90
CA LYS A 180 -9.55 5.16 -23.10
C LYS A 180 -10.62 4.12 -22.77
N LYS A 181 -10.35 3.28 -21.76
CA LYS A 181 -11.26 2.22 -21.33
C LYS A 181 -12.38 2.73 -20.42
N THR A 182 -12.16 3.83 -19.72
CA THR A 182 -13.06 4.36 -18.69
C THR A 182 -13.89 5.55 -19.15
N LYS A 183 -13.58 6.12 -20.33
CA LYS A 183 -14.30 7.28 -20.88
C LYS A 183 -15.81 7.06 -20.91
N GLY A 184 -16.56 8.00 -20.32
CA GLY A 184 -18.02 7.96 -20.25
C GLY A 184 -18.60 6.96 -19.26
N LYS A 185 -17.75 6.23 -18.51
CA LYS A 185 -18.19 5.37 -17.42
C LYS A 185 -18.17 6.11 -16.08
N PHE A 186 -18.94 5.58 -15.12
CA PHE A 186 -19.02 6.13 -13.78
C PHE A 186 -18.86 5.02 -12.74
N ASN A 187 -18.11 5.32 -11.69
CA ASN A 187 -18.09 4.53 -10.48
C ASN A 187 -19.26 4.93 -9.59
N LYS A 188 -20.02 3.96 -9.11
CA LYS A 188 -21.16 4.16 -8.24
C LYS A 188 -20.76 3.95 -6.79
N TYR A 189 -21.15 4.88 -5.93
CA TYR A 189 -20.92 4.86 -4.49
C TYR A 189 -22.26 4.93 -3.78
N ILE A 190 -22.47 4.13 -2.75
CA ILE A 190 -23.72 4.08 -1.99
C ILE A 190 -23.44 4.56 -0.56
N VAL A 191 -24.21 5.57 -0.12
CA VAL A 191 -24.15 6.10 1.25
C VAL A 191 -25.58 6.16 1.78
N GLY A 192 -25.93 5.23 2.67
CA GLY A 192 -27.29 5.04 3.11
C GLY A 192 -28.22 4.66 1.95
N ASP A 193 -29.26 5.45 1.71
CA ASP A 193 -30.22 5.31 0.62
C ASP A 193 -29.85 6.07 -0.67
N LYS A 194 -28.72 6.79 -0.65
CA LYS A 194 -28.28 7.64 -1.76
C LYS A 194 -27.17 7.01 -2.57
N ALA A 195 -27.23 7.19 -3.90
CA ALA A 195 -26.16 6.83 -4.82
C ALA A 195 -25.44 8.08 -5.34
N PHE A 196 -24.12 8.05 -5.31
CA PHE A 196 -23.22 9.06 -5.87
C PHE A 196 -22.45 8.46 -7.04
N TYR A 197 -22.12 9.28 -8.03
CA TYR A 197 -21.44 8.84 -9.23
C TYR A 197 -20.22 9.73 -9.48
N LEU A 198 -19.05 9.12 -9.56
CA LEU A 198 -17.82 9.80 -9.99
C LEU A 198 -17.40 9.28 -11.37
N PRO A 199 -16.89 10.13 -12.27
CA PRO A 199 -16.33 9.68 -13.54
C PRO A 199 -15.26 8.61 -13.31
N ALA A 200 -15.32 7.50 -14.04
CA ALA A 200 -14.39 6.40 -13.89
C ALA A 200 -13.00 6.69 -14.51
N ASP A 201 -12.86 7.78 -15.26
CA ASP A 201 -11.61 8.28 -15.82
C ASP A 201 -10.86 9.23 -14.85
N MET A 202 -11.41 9.52 -13.68
CA MET A 202 -10.70 10.15 -12.57
C MET A 202 -9.66 9.19 -11.98
N ILE A 203 -8.62 9.76 -11.35
CA ILE A 203 -7.70 8.94 -10.56
C ILE A 203 -8.44 8.20 -9.44
N GLN A 204 -7.95 7.02 -9.10
CA GLN A 204 -8.42 6.24 -7.95
C GLN A 204 -7.41 6.39 -6.80
N ILE A 205 -7.95 6.40 -5.59
CA ILE A 205 -7.19 6.49 -4.34
C ILE A 205 -7.20 5.12 -3.65
#